data_6db4a7d985fcc6f3b4b246096fa39c64
#
_entry.id   6db4a7d985fcc6f3b4b246096fa39c64
#
_cell.length_a   1.000
_cell.length_b   1.000
_cell.length_c   1.000
_cell.angle_alpha   90.00
_cell.angle_beta   90.00
_cell.angle_gamma   90.00
#
_symmetry.space_group_name_H-M   'P 1'
#
loop_
_entity.id
_entity.type
_entity.pdbx_description
1 polymer ?
#
loop_
_entity_poly.entity_id
_entity_poly.type
_entity_poly.pdbx_seq_one_letter_code
_entity_poly.pdbx_strand_id
1 'polypeptide(L)'
;MDDMLIFHRNKKELHKIKDKVEEYLNKEHLRLKENWTLFKVDSRPIDFIGYRFYRGHTTLRSSNFLRIKRRIKKIYKKGTINYTDASSVLSYYGWIKHCDSNKFNEKYVRPYISLKKCKGVVRNETKNLQRYKTRKRLRYRKC
;
A
#
# COMPACT_ATOMS: atom_id res chain seq x y z
N MET A 1 1.44 -8.94 9.90
CA MET A 1 0.23 -8.63 9.08
C MET A 1 -0.94 -9.12 9.88
N ASP A 2 -1.79 -8.22 10.36
CA ASP A 2 -2.74 -8.49 11.44
C ASP A 2 -4.21 -8.45 10.96
N ASP A 3 -4.41 -8.16 9.66
CA ASP A 3 -5.74 -8.07 9.08
C ASP A 3 -6.20 -9.45 8.58
N MET A 4 -7.39 -9.88 9.02
CA MET A 4 -8.01 -11.15 8.63
C MET A 4 -9.39 -10.90 8.01
N LEU A 5 -9.72 -11.63 6.95
CA LEU A 5 -11.00 -11.57 6.26
C LEU A 5 -11.53 -12.99 6.06
N ILE A 6 -12.72 -13.26 6.57
CA ILE A 6 -13.35 -14.57 6.53
C ILE A 6 -14.72 -14.46 5.87
N PHE A 7 -15.02 -15.35 4.94
CA PHE A 7 -16.31 -15.41 4.23
C PHE A 7 -17.04 -16.71 4.56
N HIS A 8 -18.32 -16.61 4.84
CA HIS A 8 -19.20 -17.75 4.99
C HIS A 8 -20.64 -17.37 4.65
N ARG A 9 -21.45 -18.31 4.15
CA ARG A 9 -22.86 -18.07 3.79
C ARG A 9 -23.76 -17.91 5.02
N ASN A 10 -23.44 -18.61 6.11
CA ASN A 10 -24.23 -18.62 7.33
C ASN A 10 -23.60 -17.70 8.38
N LYS A 11 -24.37 -16.70 8.82
CA LYS A 11 -23.95 -15.74 9.86
C LYS A 11 -23.63 -16.41 11.20
N LYS A 12 -24.39 -17.44 11.61
CA LYS A 12 -24.16 -18.16 12.87
C LYS A 12 -22.82 -18.87 12.87
N GLU A 13 -22.44 -19.46 11.72
CA GLU A 13 -21.13 -20.11 11.58
C GLU A 13 -19.97 -19.11 11.64
N LEU A 14 -20.16 -17.89 11.09
CA LEU A 14 -19.14 -16.82 11.22
C LEU A 14 -18.92 -16.42 12.69
N HIS A 15 -19.95 -16.37 13.51
CA HIS A 15 -19.77 -16.13 14.96
C HIS A 15 -18.98 -17.26 15.61
N LYS A 16 -19.30 -18.53 15.33
CA LYS A 16 -18.54 -19.67 15.86
C LYS A 16 -17.07 -19.65 15.42
N ILE A 17 -16.81 -19.29 14.16
CA ILE A 17 -15.43 -19.15 13.65
C ILE A 17 -14.71 -18.02 14.38
N LYS A 18 -15.36 -16.87 14.56
CA LYS A 18 -14.83 -15.74 15.35
C LYS A 18 -14.44 -16.19 16.76
N ASP A 19 -15.32 -16.91 17.46
CA ASP A 19 -15.06 -17.37 18.83
C ASP A 19 -13.87 -18.36 18.89
N LYS A 20 -13.77 -19.27 17.92
CA LYS A 20 -12.60 -20.17 17.79
C LYS A 20 -11.30 -19.43 17.50
N VAL A 21 -11.33 -18.40 16.65
CA VAL A 21 -10.17 -17.56 16.36
C VAL A 21 -9.73 -16.79 17.60
N GLU A 22 -10.68 -16.26 18.38
CA GLU A 22 -10.41 -15.54 19.62
C GLU A 22 -9.79 -16.47 20.69
N GLU A 23 -10.33 -17.68 20.83
CA GLU A 23 -9.76 -18.71 21.71
C GLU A 23 -8.32 -19.08 21.32
N TYR A 24 -8.06 -19.28 20.02
CA TYR A 24 -6.72 -19.58 19.52
C TYR A 24 -5.76 -18.41 19.79
N LEU A 25 -6.15 -17.17 19.49
CA LEU A 25 -5.32 -15.99 19.72
C LEU A 25 -5.00 -15.82 21.21
N ASN A 26 -5.97 -16.05 22.10
CA ASN A 26 -5.75 -15.98 23.55
C ASN A 26 -4.71 -17.01 24.02
N LYS A 27 -4.66 -18.21 23.45
CA LYS A 27 -3.62 -19.23 23.74
C LYS A 27 -2.22 -18.73 23.34
N GLU A 28 -2.15 -17.96 22.25
CA GLU A 28 -0.90 -17.35 21.78
C GLU A 28 -0.60 -15.98 22.44
N HIS A 29 -1.30 -15.62 23.52
CA HIS A 29 -1.17 -14.32 24.22
C HIS A 29 -1.49 -13.11 23.31
N LEU A 30 -2.27 -13.30 22.25
CA LEU A 30 -2.76 -12.27 21.36
C LEU A 30 -4.23 -11.97 21.64
N ARG A 31 -4.69 -10.78 21.28
CA ARG A 31 -6.10 -10.39 21.43
C ARG A 31 -6.70 -9.94 20.12
N LEU A 32 -7.94 -10.36 19.86
CA LEU A 32 -8.73 -9.84 18.77
C LEU A 32 -9.11 -8.37 19.08
N LYS A 33 -8.92 -7.46 18.11
CA LYS A 33 -9.34 -6.06 18.29
C LYS A 33 -10.86 -5.98 18.37
N GLU A 34 -11.38 -5.09 19.22
CA GLU A 34 -12.82 -4.89 19.43
C GLU A 34 -13.54 -4.34 18.18
N ASN A 35 -12.81 -3.76 17.24
CA ASN A 35 -13.34 -3.19 16.00
C ASN A 35 -13.59 -4.19 14.86
N TRP A 36 -13.65 -5.49 15.17
CA TRP A 36 -14.06 -6.50 14.19
C TRP A 36 -15.50 -6.24 13.71
N THR A 37 -15.81 -6.57 12.46
CA THR A 37 -17.11 -6.29 11.87
C THR A 37 -17.64 -7.48 11.09
N LEU A 38 -18.94 -7.73 11.20
CA LEU A 38 -19.66 -8.74 10.45
C LEU A 38 -20.80 -8.08 9.65
N PHE A 39 -20.80 -8.26 8.34
CA PHE A 39 -21.80 -7.67 7.48
C PHE A 39 -22.03 -8.51 6.21
N LYS A 40 -23.15 -8.29 5.55
CA LYS A 40 -23.47 -8.91 4.26
C LYS A 40 -22.62 -8.24 3.16
N VAL A 41 -21.99 -9.05 2.30
CA VAL A 41 -21.02 -8.59 1.28
C VAL A 41 -21.55 -7.44 0.42
N ASP A 42 -22.82 -7.47 0.01
CA ASP A 42 -23.38 -6.45 -0.87
C ASP A 42 -23.95 -5.21 -0.14
N SER A 43 -23.95 -5.20 1.20
CA SER A 43 -24.48 -4.07 1.96
C SER A 43 -23.53 -2.87 2.01
N ARG A 44 -22.24 -3.12 1.91
CA ARG A 44 -21.18 -2.11 1.88
C ARG A 44 -19.88 -2.69 1.29
N PRO A 45 -18.97 -1.84 0.81
CA PRO A 45 -17.66 -2.32 0.34
C PRO A 45 -16.84 -2.94 1.47
N ILE A 46 -16.04 -3.95 1.12
CA ILE A 46 -15.09 -4.56 2.02
C ILE A 46 -13.85 -3.67 2.06
N ASP A 47 -13.57 -3.07 3.21
CA ASP A 47 -12.41 -2.23 3.45
C ASP A 47 -11.25 -3.09 3.99
N PHE A 48 -10.28 -3.43 3.13
CA PHE A 48 -9.19 -4.33 3.47
C PHE A 48 -7.87 -3.88 2.85
N ILE A 49 -6.77 -3.94 3.61
CA ILE A 49 -5.40 -3.56 3.22
C ILE A 49 -5.29 -2.25 2.41
N GLY A 50 -6.13 -1.27 2.72
CA GLY A 50 -6.09 0.05 2.08
C GLY A 50 -6.89 0.18 0.79
N TYR A 51 -7.61 -0.86 0.40
CA TYR A 51 -8.56 -0.87 -0.71
C TYR A 51 -9.99 -1.01 -0.22
N ARG A 52 -10.93 -0.63 -1.08
CA ARG A 52 -12.35 -0.88 -0.95
C ARG A 52 -12.79 -1.79 -2.10
N PHE A 53 -13.20 -3.00 -1.75
CA PHE A 53 -13.67 -4.00 -2.70
C PHE A 53 -15.18 -3.93 -2.81
N TYR A 54 -15.65 -3.70 -4.01
CA TYR A 54 -17.05 -3.80 -4.42
C TYR A 54 -17.22 -5.06 -5.27
N ARG A 55 -18.44 -5.48 -5.58
CA ARG A 55 -18.68 -6.68 -6.40
C ARG A 55 -18.06 -6.60 -7.80
N GLY A 56 -18.13 -5.46 -8.46
CA GLY A 56 -17.67 -5.28 -9.84
C GLY A 56 -16.40 -4.44 -10.02
N HIS A 57 -15.87 -3.84 -8.94
CA HIS A 57 -14.69 -2.98 -9.03
C HIS A 57 -13.98 -2.81 -7.69
N THR A 58 -12.74 -2.38 -7.74
CA THR A 58 -11.92 -2.12 -6.56
C THR A 58 -11.42 -0.68 -6.58
N THR A 59 -11.50 0.02 -5.46
CA THR A 59 -10.97 1.38 -5.34
C THR A 59 -10.00 1.49 -4.17
N LEU A 60 -9.16 2.51 -4.17
CA LEU A 60 -8.38 2.84 -2.99
C LEU A 60 -9.27 3.44 -1.90
N ARG A 61 -8.91 3.22 -0.64
CA ARG A 61 -9.49 3.92 0.51
C ARG A 61 -9.33 5.44 0.33
N SER A 62 -10.35 6.22 0.67
CA SER A 62 -10.37 7.69 0.49
C SER A 62 -9.18 8.38 1.17
N SER A 63 -8.76 7.91 2.33
CA SER A 63 -7.57 8.43 3.03
C SER A 63 -6.28 8.23 2.21
N ASN A 64 -6.14 7.12 1.49
CA ASN A 64 -5.01 6.84 0.61
C ASN A 64 -5.03 7.76 -0.62
N PHE A 65 -6.19 7.99 -1.24
CA PHE A 65 -6.32 8.98 -2.32
C PHE A 65 -5.88 10.38 -1.87
N LEU A 66 -6.33 10.83 -0.70
CA LEU A 66 -5.96 12.15 -0.18
C LEU A 66 -4.45 12.23 0.12
N ARG A 67 -3.87 11.19 0.70
CA ARG A 67 -2.43 11.10 0.97
C ARG A 67 -1.61 11.21 -0.32
N ILE A 68 -1.96 10.44 -1.34
CA ILE A 68 -1.31 10.47 -2.66
C ILE A 68 -1.43 11.86 -3.28
N LYS A 69 -2.64 12.41 -3.36
CA LYS A 69 -2.89 13.74 -3.93
C LYS A 69 -2.07 14.84 -3.25
N ARG A 70 -2.02 14.84 -1.91
CA ARG A 70 -1.23 15.81 -1.14
C ARG A 70 0.27 15.67 -1.40
N ARG A 71 0.78 14.43 -1.44
CA ARG A 71 2.20 14.15 -1.69
C ARG A 71 2.61 14.57 -3.09
N ILE A 72 1.83 14.23 -4.12
CA ILE A 72 2.07 14.61 -5.51
C ILE A 72 2.13 16.13 -5.65
N LYS A 73 1.15 16.85 -5.10
CA LYS A 73 1.14 18.33 -5.10
C LYS A 73 2.37 18.91 -4.41
N LYS A 74 2.79 18.35 -3.27
CA LYS A 74 3.99 18.80 -2.54
C LYS A 74 5.26 18.64 -3.38
N ILE A 75 5.42 17.50 -4.05
CA ILE A 75 6.58 17.23 -4.92
C ILE A 75 6.57 18.17 -6.12
N TYR A 76 5.42 18.36 -6.75
CA TYR A 76 5.27 19.28 -7.89
C TYR A 76 5.65 20.71 -7.53
N LYS A 77 5.14 21.23 -6.40
CA LYS A 77 5.48 22.57 -5.90
C LYS A 77 6.97 22.76 -5.60
N LYS A 78 7.65 21.70 -5.17
CA LYS A 78 9.10 21.71 -4.88
C LYS A 78 9.93 21.86 -6.16
N GLY A 79 9.42 21.51 -7.33
CA GLY A 79 10.12 21.59 -8.63
C GLY A 79 11.23 20.56 -8.86
N THR A 80 11.73 19.92 -7.80
CA THR A 80 12.80 18.91 -7.85
C THR A 80 12.32 17.58 -7.30
N ILE A 81 12.83 16.48 -7.84
CA ILE A 81 12.49 15.11 -7.42
C ILE A 81 13.76 14.43 -6.92
N ASN A 82 13.85 14.21 -5.61
CA ASN A 82 14.91 13.41 -5.01
C ASN A 82 14.53 11.92 -4.95
N TYR A 83 15.45 11.07 -4.48
CA TYR A 83 15.23 9.63 -4.35
C TYR A 83 13.99 9.27 -3.52
N THR A 84 13.81 9.90 -2.35
CA THR A 84 12.68 9.65 -1.46
C THR A 84 11.35 10.04 -2.10
N ASP A 85 11.32 11.17 -2.83
CA ASP A 85 10.15 11.60 -3.57
C ASP A 85 9.80 10.60 -4.69
N ALA A 86 10.81 10.21 -5.48
CA ALA A 86 10.65 9.26 -6.58
C ALA A 86 10.17 7.88 -6.08
N SER A 87 10.78 7.36 -5.03
CA SER A 87 10.41 6.08 -4.40
C SER A 87 8.96 6.12 -3.89
N SER A 88 8.56 7.21 -3.20
CA SER A 88 7.19 7.41 -2.73
C SER A 88 6.18 7.40 -3.88
N VAL A 89 6.48 8.10 -4.98
CA VAL A 89 5.62 8.14 -6.17
C VAL A 89 5.45 6.77 -6.80
N LEU A 90 6.55 6.00 -6.93
CA LEU A 90 6.49 4.66 -7.50
C LEU A 90 5.70 3.68 -6.62
N SER A 91 5.84 3.77 -5.29
CA SER A 91 5.03 3.00 -4.35
C SER A 91 3.54 3.31 -4.48
N TYR A 92 3.18 4.59 -4.55
CA TYR A 92 1.79 5.01 -4.76
C TYR A 92 1.23 4.59 -6.11
N TYR A 93 2.06 4.63 -7.15
CA TYR A 93 1.65 4.15 -8.47
C TYR A 93 1.38 2.63 -8.47
N GLY A 94 2.15 1.85 -7.70
CA GLY A 94 1.85 0.45 -7.45
C GLY A 94 0.43 0.25 -6.91
N TRP A 95 0.04 1.01 -5.89
CA TRP A 95 -1.32 0.93 -5.35
C TRP A 95 -2.40 1.31 -6.37
N ILE A 96 -2.19 2.40 -7.12
CA ILE A 96 -3.14 2.88 -8.14
C ILE A 96 -3.32 1.83 -9.25
N LYS A 97 -2.24 1.15 -9.65
CA LYS A 97 -2.26 0.14 -10.72
C LYS A 97 -3.14 -1.08 -10.39
N HIS A 98 -3.26 -1.42 -9.10
CA HIS A 98 -4.00 -2.59 -8.64
C HIS A 98 -5.48 -2.32 -8.31
N CYS A 99 -6.03 -1.20 -8.77
CA CYS A 99 -7.43 -0.85 -8.56
C CYS A 99 -7.97 -0.01 -9.72
N ASP A 100 -9.30 0.15 -9.78
CA ASP A 100 -10.01 0.90 -10.82
C ASP A 100 -9.88 2.41 -10.63
N SER A 101 -8.64 2.92 -10.62
CA SER A 101 -8.32 4.32 -10.31
C SER A 101 -7.70 5.09 -11.48
N ASN A 102 -7.97 4.68 -12.73
CA ASN A 102 -7.43 5.32 -13.93
C ASN A 102 -7.76 6.82 -13.98
N LYS A 103 -9.02 7.21 -13.74
CA LYS A 103 -9.45 8.62 -13.71
C LYS A 103 -8.68 9.43 -12.66
N PHE A 104 -8.38 8.85 -11.50
CA PHE A 104 -7.57 9.50 -10.47
C PHE A 104 -6.12 9.69 -10.93
N ASN A 105 -5.53 8.67 -11.54
CA ASN A 105 -4.17 8.73 -12.06
C ASN A 105 -4.03 9.82 -13.15
N GLU A 106 -4.96 9.87 -14.09
CA GLU A 106 -4.99 10.87 -15.15
C GLU A 106 -5.16 12.30 -14.64
N LYS A 107 -6.00 12.51 -13.64
CA LYS A 107 -6.31 13.83 -13.10
C LYS A 107 -5.27 14.35 -12.08
N TYR A 108 -4.71 13.47 -11.25
CA TYR A 108 -3.95 13.88 -10.06
C TYR A 108 -2.49 13.41 -10.02
N VAL A 109 -2.06 12.52 -10.93
CA VAL A 109 -0.68 12.02 -10.97
C VAL A 109 0.02 12.40 -12.26
N ARG A 110 -0.45 11.91 -13.38
CA ARG A 110 0.19 12.11 -14.70
C ARG A 110 0.49 13.57 -15.07
N PRO A 111 -0.40 14.55 -14.82
CA PRO A 111 -0.13 15.94 -15.20
C PRO A 111 0.99 16.60 -14.38
N TYR A 112 1.28 16.07 -13.20
CA TYR A 112 2.21 16.69 -12.25
C TYR A 112 3.56 15.99 -12.19
N ILE A 113 3.64 14.68 -12.43
CA ILE A 113 4.86 13.88 -12.24
C ILE A 113 5.02 12.82 -13.34
N SER A 114 6.21 12.80 -13.96
CA SER A 114 6.60 11.76 -14.90
C SER A 114 7.12 10.52 -14.16
N LEU A 115 6.43 9.39 -14.31
CA LEU A 115 6.86 8.10 -13.78
C LEU A 115 8.21 7.64 -14.37
N LYS A 116 8.47 7.96 -15.66
CA LYS A 116 9.75 7.66 -16.30
C LYS A 116 10.90 8.38 -15.61
N LYS A 117 10.71 9.66 -15.25
CA LYS A 117 11.69 10.45 -14.49
C LYS A 117 11.92 9.86 -13.10
N CYS A 118 10.87 9.48 -12.38
CA CYS A 118 10.98 8.84 -11.06
C CYS A 118 11.76 7.52 -11.12
N LYS A 119 11.47 6.65 -12.10
CA LYS A 119 12.20 5.40 -12.32
C LYS A 119 13.69 5.66 -12.62
N GLY A 120 14.00 6.70 -13.38
CA GLY A 120 15.38 7.11 -13.66
C GLY A 120 16.14 7.51 -12.39
N VAL A 121 15.53 8.35 -11.56
CA VAL A 121 16.12 8.81 -10.28
C VAL A 121 16.43 7.61 -9.37
N VAL A 122 15.46 6.71 -9.17
CA VAL A 122 15.66 5.53 -8.32
C VAL A 122 16.75 4.61 -8.86
N ARG A 123 16.75 4.35 -10.17
CA ARG A 123 17.78 3.49 -10.81
C ARG A 123 19.20 4.05 -10.63
N ASN A 124 19.36 5.35 -10.84
CA ASN A 124 20.67 5.99 -10.72
C ASN A 124 21.20 5.93 -9.29
N GLU A 125 20.35 6.19 -8.31
CA GLU A 125 20.73 6.11 -6.89
C GLU A 125 21.08 4.69 -6.47
N THR A 126 20.31 3.70 -6.90
CA THR A 126 20.63 2.28 -6.65
C THR A 126 21.98 1.88 -7.22
N LYS A 127 22.30 2.31 -8.45
CA LYS A 127 23.62 2.07 -9.06
C LYS A 127 24.74 2.73 -8.27
N ASN A 128 24.56 3.96 -7.80
CA ASN A 128 25.54 4.68 -6.99
C ASN A 128 25.81 3.96 -5.66
N LEU A 129 24.76 3.51 -4.98
CA LEU A 129 24.87 2.73 -3.74
C LEU A 129 25.59 1.39 -3.96
N GLN A 130 25.32 0.69 -5.06
CA GLN A 130 26.02 -0.56 -5.40
C GLN A 130 27.51 -0.31 -5.65
N ARG A 131 27.85 0.72 -6.44
CA ARG A 131 29.26 1.12 -6.69
C ARG A 131 29.98 1.47 -5.40
N TYR A 132 29.35 2.20 -4.49
CA TYR A 132 29.91 2.53 -3.18
C TYR A 132 30.20 1.27 -2.35
N LYS A 133 29.23 0.34 -2.25
CA LYS A 133 29.41 -0.94 -1.53
C LYS A 133 30.54 -1.77 -2.10
N THR A 134 30.66 -1.86 -3.43
CA THR A 134 31.74 -2.60 -4.10
C THR A 134 33.10 -1.97 -3.79
N ARG A 135 33.24 -0.64 -3.89
CA ARG A 135 34.49 0.06 -3.54
C ARG A 135 34.89 -0.14 -2.08
N LYS A 136 33.91 -0.13 -1.17
CA LYS A 136 34.16 -0.38 0.26
C LYS A 136 34.66 -1.80 0.50
N ARG A 137 34.04 -2.82 -0.12
CA ARG A 137 34.48 -4.23 -0.03
C ARG A 137 35.91 -4.43 -0.56
N LEU A 138 36.28 -3.76 -1.67
CA LEU A 138 37.62 -3.85 -2.24
C LEU A 138 38.65 -3.22 -1.33
N ARG A 139 38.33 -2.16 -0.60
CA ARG A 139 39.25 -1.55 0.39
C ARG A 139 39.55 -2.49 1.56
N TYR A 140 38.54 -3.15 2.10
CA TYR A 140 38.70 -4.13 3.20
C TYR A 140 39.45 -5.42 2.80
N ARG A 141 39.53 -5.76 1.50
CA ARG A 141 40.32 -6.92 1.03
C ARG A 141 41.79 -6.61 0.79
N LYS A 142 42.20 -5.35 0.84
CA LYS A 142 43.59 -4.92 0.63
C LYS A 142 44.33 -4.56 1.93
N CYS A 143 43.66 -4.69 3.05
CA CYS A 143 44.22 -4.70 4.40
C CYS A 143 44.25 -6.12 4.95
#